data_5c3864715eb8e447a919362899b4559b
#
_entry.id   5c3864715eb8e447a919362899b4559b
#
_cell.length_a   1.000
_cell.length_b   1.000
_cell.length_c   1.000
_cell.angle_alpha   90.00
_cell.angle_beta   90.00
_cell.angle_gamma   90.00
#
_symmetry.space_group_name_H-M   'P 1'
#
loop_
_entity.id
_entity.type
_entity.pdbx_description
1 polymer ?
#
loop_
_entity_poly.entity_id
_entity_poly.type
_entity_poly.pdbx_seq_one_letter_code
_entity_poly.pdbx_strand_id
1 'polypeptide(L)'
;TGIIIRNGKVYRAKLLDNMMAIYPGGVLKVFRKGDDITANKLLADGVTTTFSFGPILLEDGKPTRELTTHSLRQKNPRSGLGMVEPGFYYAILVDGRQPGISAGATLTEFAQLFLDRGCTVAYNFDGGQSTGMVFMGQILTSHKEDYGGTHWAFHRRQPDALYIGVSSWSPMGNT
;
A
#
# COMPACT_ATOMS: atom_id res chain seq x y z
N THR A 1 -3.82 11.06 3.18
CA THR A 1 -4.46 12.04 3.95
C THR A 1 -5.87 11.69 4.40
N GLY A 2 -6.10 10.41 4.64
CA GLY A 2 -7.29 9.89 5.28
C GLY A 2 -7.14 9.82 6.81
N ILE A 3 -7.96 9.00 7.44
CA ILE A 3 -7.83 8.70 8.86
C ILE A 3 -6.49 7.99 9.10
N ILE A 4 -5.72 8.45 10.07
CA ILE A 4 -4.43 7.86 10.44
C ILE A 4 -4.53 7.29 11.84
N ILE A 5 -4.47 5.97 11.93
CA ILE A 5 -4.37 5.20 13.17
C ILE A 5 -3.06 4.43 13.13
N ARG A 6 -2.31 4.44 14.23
CA ARG A 6 -1.09 3.62 14.44
C ARG A 6 -1.13 3.05 15.85
N ASN A 7 -1.01 1.74 15.95
CA ASN A 7 -1.05 1.02 17.23
C ASN A 7 -2.23 1.44 18.12
N GLY A 8 -3.43 1.57 17.53
CA GLY A 8 -4.65 1.97 18.24
C GLY A 8 -4.75 3.44 18.64
N LYS A 9 -3.76 4.28 18.28
CA LYS A 9 -3.79 5.72 18.54
C LYS A 9 -4.16 6.50 17.28
N VAL A 10 -5.13 7.41 17.39
CA VAL A 10 -5.56 8.29 16.29
C VAL A 10 -4.63 9.49 16.19
N TYR A 11 -4.01 9.67 15.03
CA TYR A 11 -3.20 10.84 14.68
C TYR A 11 -3.96 11.81 13.78
N ARG A 12 -4.93 11.32 13.02
CA ARG A 12 -5.84 12.11 12.19
C ARG A 12 -7.19 11.42 12.12
N ALA A 13 -8.27 12.17 12.36
CA ALA A 13 -9.63 11.62 12.42
C ALA A 13 -10.45 11.83 11.15
N LYS A 14 -9.98 12.64 10.18
CA LYS A 14 -10.75 12.97 8.97
C LYS A 14 -10.38 12.08 7.80
N LEU A 15 -11.39 11.53 7.12
CA LEU A 15 -11.25 10.83 5.85
C LEU A 15 -11.26 11.85 4.70
N LEU A 16 -10.07 12.30 4.30
CA LEU A 16 -9.91 13.31 3.24
C LEU A 16 -9.56 12.69 1.87
N ASP A 17 -9.18 11.41 1.88
CA ASP A 17 -8.75 10.66 0.70
C ASP A 17 -9.00 9.16 0.92
N ASN A 18 -8.77 8.36 -0.12
CA ASN A 18 -8.87 6.91 -0.01
C ASN A 18 -7.96 6.35 1.10
N MET A 19 -8.40 5.29 1.73
CA MET A 19 -7.74 4.69 2.88
C MET A 19 -7.88 3.17 2.83
N MET A 20 -6.86 2.48 3.36
CA MET A 20 -6.92 1.07 3.70
C MET A 20 -6.81 0.91 5.22
N ALA A 21 -7.60 0.03 5.80
CA ALA A 21 -7.57 -0.33 7.21
C ALA A 21 -7.30 -1.83 7.39
N ILE A 22 -6.51 -2.16 8.40
CA ILE A 22 -6.26 -3.54 8.82
C ILE A 22 -7.15 -3.84 10.02
N TYR A 23 -8.12 -4.71 9.80
CA TYR A 23 -9.06 -5.18 10.81
C TYR A 23 -8.51 -6.40 11.57
N PRO A 24 -9.08 -6.73 12.75
CA PRO A 24 -8.77 -7.97 13.44
C PRO A 24 -8.88 -9.19 12.53
N GLY A 25 -8.06 -10.20 12.76
CA GLY A 25 -7.97 -11.37 11.90
C GLY A 25 -7.26 -11.13 10.57
N GLY A 26 -6.65 -9.94 10.39
CA GLY A 26 -5.89 -9.62 9.18
C GLY A 26 -6.76 -9.23 7.97
N VAL A 27 -8.02 -8.87 8.17
CA VAL A 27 -8.89 -8.44 7.07
C VAL A 27 -8.52 -7.04 6.60
N LEU A 28 -8.20 -6.89 5.31
CA LEU A 28 -8.02 -5.58 4.70
C LEU A 28 -9.38 -5.06 4.21
N LYS A 29 -9.69 -3.82 4.58
CA LYS A 29 -10.82 -3.08 4.02
C LYS A 29 -10.36 -1.74 3.48
N VAL A 30 -10.99 -1.31 2.39
CA VAL A 30 -10.69 -0.04 1.73
C VAL A 30 -11.88 0.90 1.85
N PHE A 31 -11.60 2.18 1.92
CA PHE A 31 -12.61 3.23 2.08
C PHE A 31 -12.28 4.39 1.15
N ARG A 32 -13.32 5.00 0.60
CA ARG A 32 -13.20 6.18 -0.28
C ARG A 32 -13.49 7.46 0.48
N LYS A 33 -12.96 8.54 -0.03
CA LYS A 33 -13.41 9.86 0.39
C LYS A 33 -14.93 9.96 0.24
N GLY A 34 -15.61 10.25 1.36
CA GLY A 34 -17.08 10.37 1.41
C GLY A 34 -17.78 9.17 2.00
N ASP A 35 -17.09 8.06 2.24
CA ASP A 35 -17.67 6.95 2.99
C ASP A 35 -17.96 7.39 4.44
N ASP A 36 -19.09 6.90 4.99
CA ASP A 36 -19.48 7.17 6.37
C ASP A 36 -18.70 6.30 7.35
N ILE A 37 -17.42 6.64 7.51
CA ILE A 37 -16.52 5.98 8.45
C ILE A 37 -15.79 7.00 9.31
N THR A 38 -15.68 6.72 10.60
CA THR A 38 -15.00 7.57 11.56
C THR A 38 -13.85 6.85 12.25
N ALA A 39 -12.88 7.61 12.77
CA ALA A 39 -11.79 7.03 13.54
C ALA A 39 -12.29 6.25 14.78
N ASN A 40 -13.31 6.75 15.45
CA ASN A 40 -13.91 6.08 16.60
C ASN A 40 -14.58 4.75 16.22
N LYS A 41 -15.26 4.69 15.07
CA LYS A 41 -15.84 3.46 14.55
C LYS A 41 -14.77 2.42 14.24
N LEU A 42 -13.70 2.84 13.57
CA LEU A 42 -12.55 1.97 13.27
C LEU A 42 -11.91 1.41 14.53
N LEU A 43 -11.69 2.25 15.56
CA LEU A 43 -11.17 1.79 16.86
C LEU A 43 -12.12 0.82 17.56
N ALA A 44 -13.43 1.11 17.56
CA ALA A 44 -14.44 0.24 18.15
C ALA A 44 -14.50 -1.14 17.44
N ASP A 45 -14.24 -1.15 16.13
CA ASP A 45 -14.14 -2.38 15.33
C ASP A 45 -12.77 -3.09 15.49
N GLY A 46 -11.87 -2.59 16.36
CA GLY A 46 -10.58 -3.18 16.66
C GLY A 46 -9.46 -2.85 15.65
N VAL A 47 -9.66 -1.87 14.76
CA VAL A 47 -8.63 -1.43 13.82
C VAL A 47 -7.52 -0.71 14.57
N THR A 48 -6.30 -1.19 14.41
CA THR A 48 -5.10 -0.59 15.04
C THR A 48 -4.22 0.18 14.07
N THR A 49 -4.38 -0.05 12.77
CA THR A 49 -3.53 0.55 11.73
C THR A 49 -4.33 0.86 10.47
N THR A 50 -4.10 2.05 9.92
CA THR A 50 -4.66 2.48 8.64
C THR A 50 -3.57 3.08 7.75
N PHE A 51 -3.72 2.97 6.44
CA PHE A 51 -2.86 3.60 5.45
C PHE A 51 -3.68 4.48 4.53
N SER A 52 -3.14 5.62 4.15
CA SER A 52 -3.83 6.58 3.30
C SER A 52 -2.89 7.15 2.25
N PHE A 53 -3.15 6.79 1.02
CA PHE A 53 -2.51 7.33 -0.18
C PHE A 53 -3.43 7.11 -1.39
N GLY A 54 -3.57 5.84 -1.85
CA GLY A 54 -4.46 5.46 -2.93
C GLY A 54 -3.83 5.55 -4.34
N PRO A 55 -4.62 5.26 -5.35
CA PRO A 55 -6.01 4.84 -5.25
C PRO A 55 -6.19 3.39 -4.77
N ILE A 56 -7.45 2.99 -4.55
CA ILE A 56 -7.84 1.60 -4.39
C ILE A 56 -7.63 0.90 -5.73
N LEU A 57 -6.89 -0.21 -5.74
CA LEU A 57 -6.60 -0.97 -6.96
C LEU A 57 -7.68 -2.01 -7.25
N LEU A 58 -7.99 -2.84 -6.25
CA LEU A 58 -9.02 -3.88 -6.32
C LEU A 58 -9.97 -3.76 -5.14
N GLU A 59 -11.25 -4.04 -5.41
CA GLU A 59 -12.31 -4.21 -4.44
C GLU A 59 -13.21 -5.35 -4.90
N ASP A 60 -13.54 -6.28 -4.02
CA ASP A 60 -14.33 -7.48 -4.32
C ASP A 60 -13.80 -8.25 -5.56
N GLY A 61 -12.49 -8.36 -5.67
CA GLY A 61 -11.82 -9.04 -6.79
C GLY A 61 -11.94 -8.35 -8.14
N LYS A 62 -12.27 -7.06 -8.16
CA LYS A 62 -12.45 -6.28 -9.41
C LYS A 62 -11.61 -5.00 -9.40
N PRO A 63 -11.01 -4.64 -10.55
CA PRO A 63 -10.34 -3.36 -10.71
C PRO A 63 -11.30 -2.19 -10.52
N THR A 64 -10.84 -1.15 -9.82
CA THR A 64 -11.67 0.04 -9.59
C THR A 64 -11.68 0.98 -10.80
N ARG A 65 -12.70 1.82 -10.90
CA ARG A 65 -12.80 2.82 -12.01
C ARG A 65 -11.75 3.92 -11.89
N GLU A 66 -11.21 4.15 -10.71
CA GLU A 66 -10.21 5.19 -10.46
C GLU A 66 -8.90 4.98 -11.23
N LEU A 67 -8.57 3.74 -11.60
CA LEU A 67 -7.28 3.38 -12.22
C LEU A 67 -7.00 4.14 -13.52
N THR A 68 -8.03 4.50 -14.28
CA THR A 68 -7.91 5.20 -15.57
C THR A 68 -8.04 6.71 -15.46
N THR A 69 -8.64 7.22 -14.39
CA THR A 69 -8.94 8.65 -14.20
C THR A 69 -8.02 9.34 -13.18
N HIS A 70 -7.41 8.56 -12.30
CA HIS A 70 -6.54 9.10 -11.23
C HIS A 70 -5.32 9.84 -11.80
N SER A 71 -4.90 10.91 -11.13
CA SER A 71 -3.74 11.70 -11.55
C SER A 71 -2.44 10.91 -11.63
N LEU A 72 -2.30 9.86 -10.82
CA LEU A 72 -1.13 8.97 -10.80
C LEU A 72 -1.20 7.81 -11.81
N ARG A 73 -2.13 7.79 -12.76
CA ARG A 73 -2.36 6.64 -13.67
C ARG A 73 -1.18 6.24 -14.56
N GLN A 74 -0.27 7.17 -14.83
CA GLN A 74 0.89 6.95 -15.71
C GLN A 74 1.90 5.95 -15.15
N LYS A 75 2.81 5.45 -15.99
CA LYS A 75 3.90 4.57 -15.56
C LYS A 75 4.78 5.22 -14.51
N ASN A 76 4.96 4.52 -13.39
CA ASN A 76 5.78 4.93 -12.27
C ASN A 76 6.27 3.69 -11.50
N PRO A 77 7.33 3.82 -10.69
CA PRO A 77 7.59 2.85 -9.63
C PRO A 77 6.37 2.75 -8.72
N ARG A 78 6.02 1.53 -8.29
CA ARG A 78 4.81 1.27 -7.52
C ARG A 78 5.11 0.44 -6.28
N SER A 79 4.34 0.67 -5.22
CA SER A 79 4.26 -0.20 -4.07
C SER A 79 2.80 -0.37 -3.64
N GLY A 80 2.45 -1.57 -3.22
CA GLY A 80 1.10 -1.87 -2.80
C GLY A 80 0.98 -3.17 -2.03
N LEU A 81 -0.17 -3.33 -1.40
CA LEU A 81 -0.55 -4.52 -0.65
C LEU A 81 -1.90 -5.02 -1.17
N GLY A 82 -1.98 -6.32 -1.40
CA GLY A 82 -3.24 -6.99 -1.74
C GLY A 82 -3.48 -8.19 -0.83
N MET A 83 -4.74 -8.47 -0.58
CA MET A 83 -5.21 -9.60 0.22
C MET A 83 -5.95 -10.57 -0.70
N VAL A 84 -5.55 -11.85 -0.67
CA VAL A 84 -6.30 -12.95 -1.27
C VAL A 84 -7.42 -13.34 -0.33
N GLU A 85 -7.05 -13.67 0.90
CA GLU A 85 -7.92 -13.96 2.03
C GLU A 85 -7.25 -13.48 3.34
N PRO A 86 -7.96 -13.37 4.45
CA PRO A 86 -7.37 -12.98 5.72
C PRO A 86 -6.16 -13.86 6.10
N GLY A 87 -5.01 -13.22 6.33
CA GLY A 87 -3.74 -13.90 6.61
C GLY A 87 -2.90 -14.21 5.37
N PHE A 88 -3.43 -14.09 4.15
CA PHE A 88 -2.67 -14.31 2.93
C PHE A 88 -2.62 -13.05 2.05
N TYR A 89 -1.42 -12.48 1.93
CA TYR A 89 -1.19 -11.19 1.25
C TYR A 89 -0.07 -11.27 0.23
N TYR A 90 -0.17 -10.38 -0.76
CA TYR A 90 0.93 -10.04 -1.64
C TYR A 90 1.34 -8.58 -1.41
N ALA A 91 2.60 -8.37 -1.02
CA ALA A 91 3.26 -7.07 -1.10
C ALA A 91 4.01 -7.01 -2.44
N ILE A 92 3.58 -6.14 -3.34
CA ILE A 92 4.16 -6.04 -4.68
C ILE A 92 4.79 -4.67 -4.86
N LEU A 93 6.03 -4.69 -5.35
CA LEU A 93 6.72 -3.49 -5.81
C LEU A 93 7.06 -3.63 -7.29
N VAL A 94 7.03 -2.51 -7.99
CA VAL A 94 7.47 -2.40 -9.38
C VAL A 94 8.50 -1.29 -9.44
N ASP A 95 9.72 -1.63 -9.85
CA ASP A 95 10.74 -0.64 -10.20
C ASP A 95 10.31 0.18 -11.41
N GLY A 96 10.82 1.39 -11.54
CA GLY A 96 10.47 2.22 -12.68
C GLY A 96 11.37 3.43 -12.83
N ARG A 97 11.08 4.27 -13.86
CA ARG A 97 11.89 5.44 -14.21
C ARG A 97 13.35 5.11 -14.52
N GLN A 98 13.61 3.88 -14.97
CA GLN A 98 14.94 3.39 -15.30
C GLN A 98 14.98 3.04 -16.79
N PRO A 99 15.46 3.96 -17.67
CA PRO A 99 15.53 3.70 -19.10
C PRO A 99 16.33 2.42 -19.41
N GLY A 100 15.75 1.56 -20.26
CA GLY A 100 16.37 0.28 -20.64
C GLY A 100 16.24 -0.84 -19.60
N ILE A 101 15.72 -0.56 -18.39
CA ILE A 101 15.54 -1.55 -17.31
C ILE A 101 14.06 -1.70 -16.97
N SER A 102 13.44 -0.66 -16.44
CA SER A 102 12.02 -0.65 -16.10
C SER A 102 11.42 0.74 -16.26
N ALA A 103 10.37 0.85 -17.06
CA ALA A 103 9.59 2.09 -17.17
C ALA A 103 8.64 2.30 -15.98
N GLY A 104 8.41 1.27 -15.17
CA GLY A 104 7.37 1.25 -14.17
C GLY A 104 6.04 0.72 -14.69
N ALA A 105 5.01 0.77 -13.86
CA ALA A 105 3.67 0.32 -14.19
C ALA A 105 2.64 1.45 -14.13
N THR A 106 1.66 1.44 -15.02
CA THR A 106 0.42 2.18 -14.86
C THR A 106 -0.38 1.62 -13.68
N LEU A 107 -1.37 2.34 -13.18
CA LEU A 107 -2.24 1.82 -12.13
C LEU A 107 -3.02 0.58 -12.60
N THR A 108 -3.42 0.50 -13.87
CA THR A 108 -4.13 -0.65 -14.43
C THR A 108 -3.22 -1.87 -14.50
N GLU A 109 -2.00 -1.73 -15.03
CA GLU A 109 -1.00 -2.81 -15.06
C GLU A 109 -0.68 -3.29 -13.63
N PHE A 110 -0.56 -2.35 -12.69
CA PHE A 110 -0.26 -2.67 -11.30
C PHE A 110 -1.41 -3.41 -10.60
N ALA A 111 -2.66 -2.99 -10.82
CA ALA A 111 -3.85 -3.70 -10.33
C ALA A 111 -3.94 -5.12 -10.91
N GLN A 112 -3.57 -5.31 -12.19
CA GLN A 112 -3.57 -6.62 -12.82
C GLN A 112 -2.62 -7.60 -12.13
N LEU A 113 -1.45 -7.14 -11.64
CA LEU A 113 -0.53 -7.99 -10.90
C LEU A 113 -1.16 -8.61 -9.63
N PHE A 114 -2.03 -7.88 -8.96
CA PHE A 114 -2.77 -8.38 -7.80
C PHE A 114 -3.93 -9.29 -8.22
N LEU A 115 -4.64 -8.92 -9.28
CA LEU A 115 -5.75 -9.71 -9.81
C LEU A 115 -5.28 -11.10 -10.27
N ASP A 116 -4.16 -11.19 -10.99
CA ASP A 116 -3.55 -12.44 -11.44
C ASP A 116 -3.13 -13.37 -10.30
N ARG A 117 -2.96 -12.81 -9.10
CA ARG A 117 -2.63 -13.53 -7.85
C ARG A 117 -3.85 -13.84 -7.00
N GLY A 118 -5.05 -13.60 -7.52
CA GLY A 118 -6.31 -13.88 -6.82
C GLY A 118 -6.64 -12.92 -5.67
N CYS A 119 -6.01 -11.74 -5.62
CA CYS A 119 -6.35 -10.77 -4.59
C CYS A 119 -7.78 -10.25 -4.76
N THR A 120 -8.51 -10.22 -3.66
CA THR A 120 -9.87 -9.67 -3.59
C THR A 120 -9.89 -8.18 -3.25
N VAL A 121 -8.89 -7.72 -2.50
CA VAL A 121 -8.64 -6.31 -2.15
C VAL A 121 -7.20 -5.98 -2.47
N ALA A 122 -6.94 -4.82 -3.07
CA ALA A 122 -5.58 -4.31 -3.25
C ALA A 122 -5.55 -2.78 -3.18
N TYR A 123 -4.47 -2.26 -2.59
CA TYR A 123 -4.31 -0.84 -2.32
C TYR A 123 -2.92 -0.35 -2.75
N ASN A 124 -2.89 0.81 -3.42
CA ASN A 124 -1.65 1.45 -3.84
C ASN A 124 -1.12 2.36 -2.73
N PHE A 125 0.14 2.16 -2.37
CA PHE A 125 0.89 3.03 -1.47
C PHE A 125 1.64 4.13 -2.23
N ASP A 126 2.34 5.00 -1.51
CA ASP A 126 3.24 5.96 -2.13
C ASP A 126 4.30 5.22 -2.96
N GLY A 127 4.49 5.67 -4.18
CA GLY A 127 5.39 5.08 -5.17
C GLY A 127 6.55 6.01 -5.52
N GLY A 128 7.05 5.91 -6.76
CA GLY A 128 8.19 6.71 -7.20
C GLY A 128 9.41 6.50 -6.31
N GLN A 129 10.00 7.58 -5.80
CA GLN A 129 11.14 7.53 -4.86
C GLN A 129 10.80 6.92 -3.49
N SER A 130 9.52 6.70 -3.19
CA SER A 130 9.08 6.05 -1.96
C SER A 130 8.98 4.53 -2.08
N THR A 131 9.11 3.99 -3.30
CA THR A 131 9.07 2.56 -3.56
C THR A 131 10.30 1.90 -2.95
N GLY A 132 10.13 1.05 -1.95
CA GLY A 132 11.24 0.37 -1.29
C GLY A 132 10.80 -0.93 -0.65
N MET A 133 11.62 -1.98 -0.80
CA MET A 133 11.45 -3.25 -0.13
C MET A 133 12.78 -3.69 0.46
N VAL A 134 12.73 -4.08 1.71
CA VAL A 134 13.84 -4.72 2.41
C VAL A 134 13.39 -6.12 2.83
N PHE A 135 14.18 -7.13 2.51
CA PHE A 135 13.95 -8.50 2.91
C PHE A 135 15.22 -9.07 3.54
N MET A 136 15.11 -9.59 4.75
CA MET A 136 16.25 -10.14 5.52
C MET A 136 17.47 -9.19 5.57
N GLY A 137 17.22 -7.90 5.74
CA GLY A 137 18.28 -6.88 5.80
C GLY A 137 18.84 -6.43 4.45
N GLN A 138 18.37 -6.99 3.34
CA GLN A 138 18.79 -6.61 2.00
C GLN A 138 17.75 -5.76 1.29
N ILE A 139 18.17 -4.67 0.65
CA ILE A 139 17.32 -3.84 -0.19
C ILE A 139 17.12 -4.56 -1.52
N LEU A 140 15.88 -4.90 -1.85
CA LEU A 140 15.51 -5.60 -3.08
C LEU A 140 15.20 -4.67 -4.26
N THR A 141 14.85 -3.40 -3.97
CA THR A 141 14.51 -2.42 -5.00
C THR A 141 15.78 -1.74 -5.52
N SER A 142 15.90 -1.67 -6.84
CA SER A 142 17.01 -0.95 -7.49
C SER A 142 16.58 0.49 -7.79
N HIS A 143 17.03 1.45 -7.00
CA HIS A 143 16.86 2.87 -7.34
C HIS A 143 18.15 3.38 -7.98
N LYS A 144 18.11 3.51 -9.30
CA LYS A 144 19.07 4.29 -10.06
C LYS A 144 18.33 5.42 -10.74
N GLU A 145 17.68 6.30 -9.97
CA GLU A 145 17.13 7.51 -10.55
C GLU A 145 18.25 8.53 -10.72
N ASP A 146 18.57 8.80 -11.96
CA ASP A 146 19.45 9.90 -12.34
C ASP A 146 18.59 11.20 -12.36
N TYR A 147 18.45 11.84 -11.21
CA TYR A 147 17.88 13.17 -11.10
C TYR A 147 19.01 14.18 -11.30
N GLY A 148 19.19 14.66 -12.55
CA GLY A 148 20.09 15.76 -12.86
C GLY A 148 21.57 15.46 -12.58
N GLY A 149 22.05 14.24 -12.83
CA GLY A 149 23.47 13.86 -12.69
C GLY A 149 23.90 13.52 -11.26
N THR A 150 22.99 13.46 -10.33
CA THR A 150 23.26 12.97 -8.98
C THR A 150 22.69 11.56 -8.81
N HIS A 151 23.56 10.56 -8.72
CA HIS A 151 23.16 9.20 -8.38
C HIS A 151 22.66 9.14 -6.93
N TRP A 152 21.38 9.30 -6.73
CA TRP A 152 20.78 9.09 -5.43
C TRP A 152 20.60 7.59 -5.21
N ALA A 153 21.56 6.97 -4.57
CA ALA A 153 21.47 5.58 -4.11
C ALA A 153 20.50 5.39 -2.93
N PHE A 154 19.71 6.39 -2.60
CA PHE A 154 18.92 6.40 -1.37
C PHE A 154 17.46 6.75 -1.63
N HIS A 155 16.59 5.93 -1.04
CA HIS A 155 15.18 6.26 -0.91
C HIS A 155 15.03 7.59 -0.16
N ARG A 156 14.03 8.38 -0.54
CA ARG A 156 13.69 9.54 0.26
C ARG A 156 13.23 9.08 1.66
N ARG A 157 13.39 9.93 2.67
CA ARG A 157 12.88 9.65 4.01
C ARG A 157 11.37 9.39 3.96
N GLN A 158 10.95 8.26 4.52
CA GLN A 158 9.56 7.84 4.60
C GLN A 158 9.02 8.13 6.00
N PRO A 159 7.76 8.60 6.13
CA PRO A 159 7.14 8.82 7.42
C PRO A 159 6.71 7.52 8.10
N ASP A 160 6.51 6.45 7.33
CA ASP A 160 6.06 5.15 7.81
C ASP A 160 6.55 4.01 6.89
N ALA A 161 6.43 2.79 7.40
CA ALA A 161 6.69 1.57 6.66
C ALA A 161 5.75 0.46 7.13
N LEU A 162 5.46 -0.49 6.24
CA LEU A 162 4.78 -1.73 6.59
C LEU A 162 5.83 -2.80 6.92
N TYR A 163 5.77 -3.32 8.12
CA TYR A 163 6.62 -4.43 8.57
C TYR A 163 5.81 -5.72 8.61
N ILE A 164 6.37 -6.77 8.04
CA ILE A 164 5.82 -8.11 8.09
C ILE A 164 6.88 -9.01 8.72
N GLY A 165 6.56 -9.64 9.83
CA GLY A 165 7.53 -10.48 10.54
C GLY A 165 6.91 -11.13 11.78
N VAL A 166 7.68 -12.00 12.41
CA VAL A 166 7.32 -12.59 13.69
C VAL A 166 7.67 -11.59 14.80
N SER A 167 6.71 -11.31 15.66
CA SER A 167 6.88 -10.44 16.83
C SER A 167 6.45 -11.18 18.07
N SER A 168 7.20 -11.00 19.18
CA SER A 168 6.80 -11.51 20.50
C SER A 168 5.48 -10.91 21.02
N TRP A 169 5.00 -9.83 20.36
CA TRP A 169 3.74 -9.16 20.64
C TRP A 169 2.58 -9.65 19.76
N SER A 170 2.88 -10.41 18.71
CA SER A 170 1.84 -11.00 17.88
C SER A 170 1.32 -12.23 18.60
N PRO A 171 0.02 -12.34 18.89
CA PRO A 171 -0.53 -13.60 19.38
C PRO A 171 -0.22 -14.67 18.31
N MET A 172 0.57 -15.66 18.69
CA MET A 172 0.77 -16.83 17.85
C MET A 172 -0.61 -17.47 17.70
N GLY A 173 -1.19 -17.37 16.50
CA GLY A 173 -2.43 -18.05 16.21
C GLY A 173 -2.23 -19.52 16.52
N ASN A 174 -3.10 -20.08 17.35
CA ASN A 174 -3.14 -21.52 17.56
C ASN A 174 -3.41 -22.15 16.20
N THR A 175 -2.42 -22.85 15.67
CA THR A 175 -2.55 -23.75 14.52
C THR A 175 -3.47 -24.92 14.88
#